data_320b419da847294e21ce81be9c63317b
#
_entry.id   320b419da847294e21ce81be9c63317b
#
_cell.length_a   1.000
_cell.length_b   1.000
_cell.length_c   1.000
_cell.angle_alpha   90.00
_cell.angle_beta   90.00
_cell.angle_gamma   90.00
#
_symmetry.space_group_name_H-M   'P 1'
#
loop_
_entity.id
_entity.type
_entity.pdbx_description
1 polymer ?
#
loop_
_entity_poly.entity_id
_entity_poly.type
_entity_poly.pdbx_seq_one_letter_code
_entity_poly.pdbx_strand_id
1 'polypeptide(L)'
;MRINLQVEFSNKQGEPKEVICLASDMVKFESQFNLSIANLEKELKITHLLFLAWASETRTKSTTKSFDEWVDEVESISASDDPKASKG
;
A
#
# COMPACT_ATOMS: atom_id res chain seq x y z
N MET A 1 11.82 -8.53 2.31
CA MET A 1 11.38 -7.48 1.39
C MET A 1 10.26 -6.69 1.99
N ARG A 2 10.27 -5.40 1.77
CA ARG A 2 9.31 -4.53 2.39
C ARG A 2 9.07 -3.30 1.53
N ILE A 3 7.82 -2.87 1.43
CA ILE A 3 7.48 -1.67 0.69
C ILE A 3 6.80 -0.71 1.64
N ASN A 4 7.27 0.52 1.69
CA ASN A 4 6.68 1.54 2.54
C ASN A 4 5.79 2.44 1.69
N LEU A 5 4.58 2.67 2.18
CA LEU A 5 3.62 3.51 1.48
C LEU A 5 3.14 4.61 2.42
N GLN A 6 2.82 5.76 1.86
CA GLN A 6 2.24 6.86 2.61
C GLN A 6 0.81 7.00 2.16
N VAL A 7 -0.13 6.89 3.09
CA VAL A 7 -1.55 6.96 2.78
C VAL A 7 -2.16 8.12 3.54
N GLU A 8 -2.84 8.99 2.82
CA GLU A 8 -3.53 10.09 3.46
C GLU A 8 -5.01 9.84 3.33
N PHE A 9 -5.73 9.83 4.45
CA PHE A 9 -7.17 9.58 4.44
C PHE A 9 -7.93 10.90 4.40
N SER A 10 -9.10 10.88 3.79
CA SER A 10 -9.88 12.10 3.65
C SER A 10 -10.22 12.76 4.96
N ASN A 11 -10.45 11.96 6.00
CA ASN A 11 -10.83 12.52 7.30
C ASN A 11 -9.61 12.90 8.14
N LYS A 12 -8.42 12.74 7.61
CA LYS A 12 -7.21 13.09 8.34
C LYS A 12 -6.20 13.72 7.40
N GLN A 13 -6.66 14.70 6.64
CA GLN A 13 -5.79 15.36 5.69
C GLN A 13 -4.66 16.06 6.43
N GLY A 14 -3.49 16.00 5.85
CA GLY A 14 -2.31 16.59 6.45
C GLY A 14 -1.60 15.66 7.43
N GLU A 15 -2.11 14.46 7.65
CA GLU A 15 -1.50 13.50 8.55
C GLU A 15 -1.36 12.16 7.86
N PRO A 16 -0.44 12.04 6.93
CA PRO A 16 -0.27 10.77 6.20
C PRO A 16 0.17 9.68 7.16
N LYS A 17 -0.34 8.49 6.90
CA LYS A 17 0.00 7.34 7.70
C LYS A 17 0.96 6.48 6.91
N GLU A 18 2.01 6.02 7.55
CA GLU A 18 2.94 5.14 6.88
C GLU A 18 2.43 3.71 7.01
N VAL A 19 2.33 3.03 5.90
CA VAL A 19 1.87 1.65 5.87
C VAL A 19 3.01 0.81 5.32
N ILE A 20 3.40 -0.20 6.07
CA ILE A 20 4.52 -1.05 5.70
C ILE A 20 3.99 -2.38 5.20
N CYS A 21 4.28 -2.70 3.94
CA CYS A 21 3.83 -3.93 3.33
C CYS A 21 4.95 -4.96 3.41
N LEU A 22 4.62 -6.13 3.90
CA LEU A 22 5.58 -7.20 4.08
C LEU A 22 5.35 -8.30 3.06
N ALA A 23 6.15 -9.34 3.14
CA ALA A 23 6.07 -10.43 2.16
C ALA A 23 4.67 -11.01 2.04
N SER A 24 3.95 -11.17 3.14
CA SER A 24 2.60 -11.74 3.07
C SER A 24 1.64 -10.85 2.27
N ASP A 25 1.84 -9.55 2.33
CA ASP A 25 0.99 -8.62 1.59
C ASP A 25 1.31 -8.74 0.10
N MET A 26 2.58 -8.95 -0.22
CA MET A 26 3.00 -9.09 -1.60
C MET A 26 2.50 -10.39 -2.21
N VAL A 27 2.44 -11.45 -1.40
CA VAL A 27 1.91 -12.71 -1.88
C VAL A 27 0.43 -12.55 -2.21
N LYS A 28 -0.31 -11.80 -1.39
CA LYS A 28 -1.72 -11.57 -1.66
C LYS A 28 -1.86 -10.76 -2.94
N PHE A 29 -0.99 -9.79 -3.15
CA PHE A 29 -1.02 -8.96 -4.33
C PHE A 29 -0.81 -9.82 -5.58
N GLU A 30 0.19 -10.70 -5.55
CA GLU A 30 0.49 -11.53 -6.69
C GLU A 30 -0.67 -12.47 -7.01
N SER A 31 -1.34 -12.98 -5.97
CA SER A 31 -2.47 -13.86 -6.18
C SER A 31 -3.66 -13.12 -6.74
N GLN A 32 -3.91 -11.92 -6.24
CA GLN A 32 -5.07 -11.16 -6.64
C GLN A 32 -4.97 -10.66 -8.09
N PHE A 33 -3.79 -10.18 -8.47
CA PHE A 33 -3.61 -9.59 -9.78
C PHE A 33 -2.89 -10.49 -10.78
N ASN A 34 -2.46 -11.65 -10.33
CA ASN A 34 -1.73 -12.59 -11.17
C ASN A 34 -0.52 -11.90 -11.81
N LEU A 35 0.13 -11.07 -11.02
CA LEU A 35 1.31 -10.34 -11.47
C LEU A 35 2.44 -10.58 -10.49
N SER A 36 3.66 -10.53 -10.99
CA SER A 36 4.81 -10.65 -10.14
C SER A 36 5.06 -9.32 -9.45
N ILE A 37 5.45 -9.36 -8.18
CA ILE A 37 5.75 -8.13 -7.45
C ILE A 37 6.97 -7.45 -8.11
N ALA A 38 7.81 -8.21 -8.80
CA ALA A 38 8.94 -7.61 -9.50
C ALA A 38 8.49 -6.67 -10.61
N ASN A 39 7.30 -6.92 -11.18
CA ASN A 39 6.80 -6.06 -12.24
C ASN A 39 6.18 -4.79 -11.68
N LEU A 40 5.92 -4.76 -10.39
CA LEU A 40 5.31 -3.60 -9.76
C LEU A 40 6.20 -2.38 -9.94
N GLU A 41 7.50 -2.57 -9.87
CA GLU A 41 8.42 -1.45 -10.02
C GLU A 41 8.35 -0.84 -11.41
N LYS A 42 7.99 -1.63 -12.40
CA LYS A 42 7.93 -1.13 -13.76
C LYS A 42 6.58 -0.50 -14.09
N GLU A 43 5.53 -1.04 -13.51
CA GLU A 43 4.19 -0.53 -13.75
C GLU A 43 3.50 -0.23 -12.45
N LEU A 44 3.92 0.81 -11.81
CA LEU A 44 3.39 1.17 -10.52
C LEU A 44 2.06 1.89 -10.70
N LYS A 45 0.98 1.14 -10.63
CA LYS A 45 -0.34 1.72 -10.76
C LYS A 45 -0.91 2.03 -9.39
N ILE A 46 -1.73 3.05 -9.33
CA ILE A 46 -2.33 3.46 -8.07
C ILE A 46 -3.16 2.33 -7.48
N THR A 47 -3.84 1.55 -8.32
CA THR A 47 -4.65 0.43 -7.84
C THR A 47 -3.79 -0.59 -7.12
N HIS A 48 -2.58 -0.82 -7.62
CA HIS A 48 -1.67 -1.79 -7.02
C HIS A 48 -1.21 -1.30 -5.65
N LEU A 49 -0.89 -0.01 -5.55
CA LEU A 49 -0.45 0.55 -4.28
C LEU A 49 -1.57 0.51 -3.26
N LEU A 50 -2.79 0.83 -3.70
CA LEU A 50 -3.94 0.81 -2.81
C LEU A 50 -4.21 -0.60 -2.28
N PHE A 51 -4.08 -1.60 -3.15
CA PHE A 51 -4.32 -2.97 -2.72
C PHE A 51 -3.27 -3.40 -1.70
N LEU A 52 -2.01 -3.08 -1.94
CA LEU A 52 -0.96 -3.45 -1.01
C LEU A 52 -1.17 -2.79 0.35
N ALA A 53 -1.54 -1.51 0.35
CA ALA A 53 -1.78 -0.82 1.60
C ALA A 53 -2.97 -1.41 2.34
N TRP A 54 -4.05 -1.72 1.62
CA TRP A 54 -5.23 -2.31 2.22
C TRP A 54 -4.91 -3.68 2.80
N ALA A 55 -4.12 -4.49 2.08
CA ALA A 55 -3.76 -5.82 2.57
C ALA A 55 -2.98 -5.71 3.88
N SER A 56 -2.06 -4.74 3.94
CA SER A 56 -1.28 -4.54 5.14
C SER A 56 -2.16 -4.09 6.30
N GLU A 57 -3.07 -3.15 6.03
CA GLU A 57 -3.96 -2.64 7.08
C GLU A 57 -4.88 -3.75 7.58
N THR A 58 -5.33 -4.63 6.70
CA THR A 58 -6.17 -5.74 7.09
C THR A 58 -5.38 -6.74 7.93
N ARG A 59 -4.14 -7.01 7.51
CA ARG A 59 -3.29 -7.96 8.22
C ARG A 59 -3.00 -7.50 9.64
N THR A 60 -2.78 -6.20 9.82
CA THR A 60 -2.47 -5.66 11.13
C THR A 60 -3.73 -5.28 11.89
N LYS A 61 -4.90 -5.59 11.31
CA LYS A 61 -6.18 -5.30 11.93
C LYS A 61 -6.44 -3.81 12.14
N SER A 62 -5.81 -3.00 11.32
CA SER A 62 -6.06 -1.56 11.34
C SER A 62 -7.37 -1.24 10.64
N THR A 63 -7.87 -2.14 9.81
CA THR A 63 -9.16 -1.96 9.16
C THR A 63 -9.85 -3.31 9.02
N THR A 64 -11.19 -3.30 9.05
CA THR A 64 -11.96 -4.50 8.77
C THR A 64 -12.83 -4.25 7.54
N LYS A 65 -12.61 -3.12 6.85
CA LYS A 65 -13.41 -2.78 5.70
C LYS A 65 -12.99 -3.55 4.47
N SER A 66 -13.90 -3.68 3.51
CA SER A 66 -13.56 -4.29 2.25
C SER A 66 -12.64 -3.33 1.50
N PHE A 67 -12.01 -3.81 0.45
CA PHE A 67 -11.10 -2.99 -0.33
C PHE A 67 -11.80 -1.76 -0.88
N ASP A 68 -12.99 -1.94 -1.45
CA ASP A 68 -13.73 -0.82 -2.03
C ASP A 68 -14.08 0.23 -0.97
N GLU A 69 -14.51 -0.21 0.20
CA GLU A 69 -14.88 0.71 1.26
C GLU A 69 -13.65 1.45 1.78
N TRP A 70 -12.54 0.74 1.89
CA TRP A 70 -11.32 1.34 2.38
C TRP A 70 -10.79 2.39 1.41
N VAL A 71 -10.83 2.06 0.11
CA VAL A 71 -10.33 2.97 -0.92
C VAL A 71 -11.13 4.26 -0.94
N ASP A 72 -12.44 4.18 -0.66
CA ASP A 72 -13.27 5.38 -0.65
C ASP A 72 -12.81 6.39 0.40
N GLU A 73 -12.07 5.95 1.40
CA GLU A 73 -11.61 6.84 2.45
C GLU A 73 -10.23 7.41 2.19
N VAL A 74 -9.57 6.94 1.15
CA VAL A 74 -8.21 7.38 0.87
C VAL A 74 -8.21 8.61 0.01
N GLU A 75 -7.50 9.65 0.47
CA GLU A 75 -7.39 10.89 -0.27
C GLU A 75 -6.23 10.78 -1.26
N SER A 76 -5.11 10.22 -0.83
CA SER A 76 -3.96 10.06 -1.70
C SER A 76 -3.07 8.96 -1.18
N ILE A 77 -2.25 8.42 -2.05
CA ILE A 77 -1.31 7.37 -1.68
C ILE A 77 -0.07 7.51 -2.55
N SER A 78 1.08 7.23 -1.98
CA SER A 78 2.31 7.26 -2.74
C SER A 78 3.27 6.25 -2.14
N ALA A 79 4.22 5.80 -2.95
CA ALA A 79 5.25 4.92 -2.46
C ALA A 79 6.26 5.80 -1.73
N SER A 80 6.55 5.43 -0.50
CA SER A 80 7.49 6.20 0.30
C SER A 80 8.84 5.54 0.20
N ASP A 81 9.77 6.19 -0.48
CA ASP A 81 11.09 5.64 -0.56
C ASP A 81 11.70 5.77 0.80
N ASP A 82 12.36 4.74 1.23
CA ASP A 82 13.09 4.80 2.44
C ASP A 82 14.18 5.83 2.23
N PRO A 83 14.21 6.90 2.96
CA PRO A 83 15.19 7.94 2.76
C PRO A 83 16.60 7.43 2.75
N LYS A 84 16.88 6.43 3.56
CA LYS A 84 18.14 5.90 3.55
C LYS A 84 18.41 5.23 2.33
N ALA A 85 17.48 4.46 1.84
CA ALA A 85 17.66 3.74 0.62
C ALA A 85 17.71 4.71 -0.52
N SER A 86 16.86 5.71 -0.51
CA SER A 86 16.84 6.63 -1.61
C SER A 86 18.04 7.53 -1.60
N LYS A 87 18.58 7.81 -0.46
CA LYS A 87 19.68 8.65 -0.44
C LYS A 87 20.79 7.81 -0.63
N GLY A 88 20.50 6.64 -0.58
CA GLY A 88 21.60 5.71 -0.71
C GLY A 88 22.43 6.15 0.31
#